data_91f8cf14f11dadc54f507630e0b0b852
#
_entry.id   91f8cf14f11dadc54f507630e0b0b852
#
_cell.length_a   1.000
_cell.length_b   1.000
_cell.length_c   1.000
_cell.angle_alpha   90.00
_cell.angle_beta   90.00
_cell.angle_gamma   90.00
#
_symmetry.space_group_name_H-M   'P 1'
#
loop_
_entity.id
_entity.type
_entity.pdbx_description
1 polymer ?
#
loop_
_entity_poly.entity_id
_entity_poly.type
_entity_poly.pdbx_seq_one_letter_code
_entity_poly.pdbx_strand_id
1 'polypeptide(L)'
;MDIDGGGKMVLKIKRISRKTVGLTGLFLVVQLYFSSLLAAADIIAPDVMLKQTSDVVIAVIKQKREQLKDDPELVYELVQEYILPHLDEVTIAKLALGKNWRDASREQKIEFINEFRSLLIRTYGKSLSEFSDQEINYFPVKMEAGEEKVVVKSEVLQPGGPAIPVSYRMRIKDDAWKVYDLSIDGVSLVTSYRGTFDQEVRKGGIEGLLKYLKDKNTNKATS
;
A
#
# COMPACT_ATOMS: atom_id res chain seq x y z
N MET A 1 16.05 -20.16 -90.00
CA MET A 1 16.38 -19.23 -91.04
C MET A 1 15.10 -18.46 -91.28
N ASP A 2 14.90 -17.25 -90.82
CA ASP A 2 15.64 -16.07 -90.80
C ASP A 2 15.33 -15.19 -89.60
N ILE A 3 16.27 -14.39 -89.22
CA ILE A 3 16.31 -13.42 -88.15
C ILE A 3 15.85 -12.06 -88.75
N ASP A 4 15.07 -11.34 -88.00
CA ASP A 4 15.17 -9.87 -87.83
C ASP A 4 14.08 -9.40 -86.89
N GLY A 5 14.28 -8.61 -85.90
CA GLY A 5 15.13 -7.55 -85.52
C GLY A 5 14.26 -6.43 -84.99
N GLY A 6 14.47 -6.07 -83.74
CA GLY A 6 13.90 -4.82 -83.25
C GLY A 6 12.94 -4.92 -82.08
N GLY A 7 13.48 -5.22 -80.94
CA GLY A 7 12.76 -5.09 -79.66
C GLY A 7 12.38 -3.67 -79.34
N LYS A 8 11.13 -3.46 -79.05
CA LYS A 8 10.68 -2.38 -78.15
C LYS A 8 9.67 -2.93 -77.18
N MET A 9 10.14 -3.21 -76.00
CA MET A 9 9.34 -3.59 -74.87
C MET A 9 8.54 -2.38 -74.45
N VAL A 10 7.25 -2.38 -74.78
CA VAL A 10 6.33 -1.32 -74.35
C VAL A 10 5.73 -1.78 -73.05
N LEU A 11 6.24 -1.23 -71.95
CA LEU A 11 5.64 -1.35 -70.60
C LEU A 11 4.27 -0.69 -70.62
N LYS A 12 3.22 -1.50 -70.63
CA LYS A 12 1.84 -1.04 -70.38
C LYS A 12 1.73 -0.74 -68.89
N ILE A 13 1.90 0.52 -68.49
CA ILE A 13 1.53 0.98 -67.16
C ILE A 13 0.01 0.94 -67.05
N LYS A 14 -0.47 -0.01 -66.31
CA LYS A 14 -1.91 -0.16 -65.96
C LYS A 14 -2.27 1.02 -65.04
N ARG A 15 -3.09 1.93 -65.55
CA ARG A 15 -3.64 3.09 -64.81
C ARG A 15 -4.42 2.58 -63.61
N ILE A 16 -3.81 2.66 -62.40
CA ILE A 16 -4.46 2.37 -61.15
C ILE A 16 -5.52 3.42 -60.89
N SER A 17 -6.78 2.96 -60.82
CA SER A 17 -7.97 3.78 -60.64
C SER A 17 -7.88 4.51 -59.28
N ARG A 18 -8.10 5.84 -59.33
CA ARG A 18 -8.10 6.78 -58.18
C ARG A 18 -9.16 6.52 -57.09
N LYS A 19 -9.92 5.41 -57.18
CA LYS A 19 -11.02 5.10 -56.25
C LYS A 19 -10.65 4.21 -55.09
N THR A 20 -9.42 3.62 -55.04
CA THR A 20 -9.00 2.71 -53.95
C THR A 20 -8.20 3.39 -52.82
N VAL A 21 -7.80 4.67 -53.02
CA VAL A 21 -7.02 5.43 -52.01
C VAL A 21 -7.90 5.96 -50.86
N GLY A 22 -9.20 6.09 -51.06
CA GLY A 22 -10.12 6.63 -50.05
C GLY A 22 -10.50 5.65 -48.93
N LEU A 23 -10.47 4.35 -49.21
CA LEU A 23 -11.00 3.35 -48.24
C LEU A 23 -9.90 2.86 -47.28
N THR A 24 -8.65 2.82 -47.72
CA THR A 24 -7.50 2.45 -46.86
C THR A 24 -7.09 3.60 -45.92
N GLY A 25 -7.26 4.85 -46.30
CA GLY A 25 -7.01 6.03 -45.44
C GLY A 25 -8.01 6.15 -44.32
N LEU A 26 -9.27 5.77 -44.52
CA LEU A 26 -10.30 5.85 -43.50
C LEU A 26 -10.12 4.75 -42.42
N PHE A 27 -9.59 3.57 -42.81
CA PHE A 27 -9.35 2.48 -41.85
C PHE A 27 -8.15 2.77 -40.92
N LEU A 28 -7.14 3.47 -41.39
CA LEU A 28 -5.97 3.87 -40.58
C LEU A 28 -6.30 4.98 -39.57
N VAL A 29 -7.20 5.90 -39.90
CA VAL A 29 -7.64 6.97 -39.00
C VAL A 29 -8.53 6.44 -37.89
N VAL A 30 -9.37 5.43 -38.16
CA VAL A 30 -10.22 4.80 -37.13
C VAL A 30 -9.38 3.98 -36.13
N GLN A 31 -8.26 3.37 -36.52
CA GLN A 31 -7.35 2.68 -35.59
C GLN A 31 -6.59 3.62 -34.65
N LEU A 32 -6.33 4.87 -35.05
CA LEU A 32 -5.66 5.87 -34.21
C LEU A 32 -6.57 6.42 -33.09
N TYR A 33 -7.89 6.36 -33.24
CA TYR A 33 -8.84 6.79 -32.20
C TYR A 33 -9.17 5.69 -31.18
N PHE A 34 -8.81 4.43 -31.45
CA PHE A 34 -9.12 3.30 -30.54
C PHE A 34 -8.03 3.07 -29.49
N SER A 35 -6.91 3.79 -29.56
CA SER A 35 -5.75 3.60 -28.64
C SER A 35 -5.79 4.47 -27.39
N SER A 36 -6.86 5.24 -27.16
CA SER A 36 -6.89 6.23 -26.05
C SER A 36 -7.82 5.89 -24.90
N LEU A 37 -8.37 4.67 -24.85
CA LEU A 37 -9.11 4.19 -23.68
C LEU A 37 -8.26 3.20 -22.86
N LEU A 38 -7.04 3.58 -22.49
CA LEU A 38 -6.51 3.07 -21.24
C LEU A 38 -7.28 3.83 -20.16
N ALA A 39 -8.37 3.26 -19.69
CA ALA A 39 -9.00 3.70 -18.47
C ALA A 39 -7.92 3.60 -17.38
N ALA A 40 -7.45 4.73 -16.88
CA ALA A 40 -6.76 4.76 -15.60
C ALA A 40 -7.71 4.03 -14.63
N ALA A 41 -7.28 2.90 -14.08
CA ALA A 41 -8.06 2.22 -13.07
C ALA A 41 -8.25 3.25 -11.95
N ASP A 42 -9.49 3.68 -11.72
CA ASP A 42 -9.79 4.61 -10.66
C ASP A 42 -9.30 4.01 -9.34
N ILE A 43 -8.39 4.71 -8.67
CA ILE A 43 -7.90 4.29 -7.35
C ILE A 43 -9.12 4.28 -6.41
N ILE A 44 -9.39 3.14 -5.79
CA ILE A 44 -10.49 2.97 -4.83
C ILE A 44 -10.37 4.07 -3.75
N ALA A 45 -11.49 4.69 -3.38
CA ALA A 45 -11.52 5.72 -2.34
C ALA A 45 -10.90 5.21 -1.02
N PRO A 46 -10.14 6.05 -0.29
CA PRO A 46 -9.33 5.59 0.84
C PRO A 46 -10.15 5.05 2.01
N ASP A 47 -11.32 5.61 2.29
CA ASP A 47 -12.27 5.11 3.29
C ASP A 47 -12.89 3.76 2.87
N VAL A 48 -13.20 3.58 1.60
CA VAL A 48 -13.70 2.31 1.04
C VAL A 48 -12.62 1.23 1.15
N MET A 49 -11.38 1.55 0.79
CA MET A 49 -10.25 0.62 0.91
C MET A 49 -10.04 0.17 2.36
N LEU A 50 -10.03 1.11 3.32
CA LEU A 50 -9.89 0.78 4.74
C LEU A 50 -11.03 -0.09 5.23
N LYS A 51 -12.27 0.23 4.84
CA LYS A 51 -13.43 -0.59 5.22
C LYS A 51 -13.32 -2.00 4.67
N GLN A 52 -13.01 -2.17 3.39
CA GLN A 52 -12.85 -3.49 2.78
C GLN A 52 -11.74 -4.30 3.46
N THR A 53 -10.59 -3.67 3.72
CA THR A 53 -9.47 -4.33 4.42
C THR A 53 -9.88 -4.77 5.82
N SER A 54 -10.53 -3.90 6.60
CA SER A 54 -10.96 -4.26 7.96
C SER A 54 -12.03 -5.34 7.96
N ASP A 55 -12.99 -5.31 7.02
CA ASP A 55 -14.01 -6.35 6.91
C ASP A 55 -13.39 -7.73 6.66
N VAL A 56 -12.37 -7.81 5.78
CA VAL A 56 -11.61 -9.04 5.52
C VAL A 56 -10.86 -9.50 6.76
N VAL A 57 -10.12 -8.60 7.41
CA VAL A 57 -9.35 -8.91 8.63
C VAL A 57 -10.26 -9.43 9.74
N ILE A 58 -11.39 -8.75 9.99
CA ILE A 58 -12.37 -9.15 11.00
C ILE A 58 -12.97 -10.52 10.66
N ALA A 59 -13.28 -10.81 9.40
CA ALA A 59 -13.80 -12.10 8.97
C ALA A 59 -12.78 -13.22 9.25
N VAL A 60 -11.50 -13.00 8.93
CA VAL A 60 -10.42 -13.97 9.20
C VAL A 60 -10.23 -14.19 10.71
N ILE A 61 -10.24 -13.12 11.51
CA ILE A 61 -10.16 -13.22 12.98
C ILE A 61 -11.32 -14.05 13.52
N LYS A 62 -12.55 -13.79 13.09
CA LYS A 62 -13.72 -14.56 13.53
C LYS A 62 -13.62 -16.03 13.15
N GLN A 63 -13.15 -16.33 11.95
CA GLN A 63 -12.98 -17.70 11.45
C GLN A 63 -11.89 -18.47 12.19
N LYS A 64 -10.76 -17.82 12.51
CA LYS A 64 -9.57 -18.44 13.12
C LYS A 64 -9.46 -18.15 14.62
N ARG A 65 -10.52 -17.69 15.29
CA ARG A 65 -10.51 -17.13 16.65
C ARG A 65 -9.79 -18.02 17.68
N GLU A 66 -10.13 -19.31 17.73
CA GLU A 66 -9.53 -20.22 18.71
C GLU A 66 -8.04 -20.47 18.41
N GLN A 67 -7.66 -20.56 17.14
CA GLN A 67 -6.27 -20.75 16.74
C GLN A 67 -5.41 -19.52 17.06
N LEU A 68 -5.94 -18.31 16.83
CA LEU A 68 -5.25 -17.05 17.10
C LEU A 68 -4.97 -16.77 18.58
N LYS A 69 -5.74 -17.41 19.50
CA LYS A 69 -5.50 -17.30 20.95
C LYS A 69 -4.25 -18.05 21.38
N ASP A 70 -4.01 -19.22 20.75
CA ASP A 70 -2.98 -20.15 21.18
C ASP A 70 -1.69 -20.03 20.37
N ASP A 71 -1.76 -19.39 19.20
CA ASP A 71 -0.65 -19.27 18.27
C ASP A 71 -0.39 -17.80 17.84
N PRO A 72 0.56 -17.13 18.48
CA PRO A 72 0.95 -15.77 18.11
C PRO A 72 1.52 -15.64 16.67
N GLU A 73 2.05 -16.73 16.08
CA GLU A 73 2.59 -16.71 14.73
C GLU A 73 1.47 -16.52 13.69
N LEU A 74 0.29 -17.09 13.94
CA LEU A 74 -0.88 -16.86 13.08
C LEU A 74 -1.32 -15.40 13.05
N VAL A 75 -1.13 -14.65 14.15
CA VAL A 75 -1.38 -13.20 14.16
C VAL A 75 -0.38 -12.49 13.24
N TYR A 76 0.89 -12.92 13.27
CA TYR A 76 1.93 -12.38 12.42
C TYR A 76 1.62 -12.64 10.94
N GLU A 77 1.23 -13.86 10.58
CA GLU A 77 0.81 -14.24 9.22
C GLU A 77 -0.39 -13.41 8.75
N LEU A 78 -1.41 -13.24 9.59
CA LEU A 78 -2.59 -12.41 9.29
C LEU A 78 -2.18 -10.98 8.97
N VAL A 79 -1.31 -10.38 9.79
CA VAL A 79 -0.83 -9.02 9.56
C VAL A 79 -0.04 -8.96 8.25
N GLN A 80 0.83 -9.93 7.98
CA GLN A 80 1.62 -9.99 6.75
C GLN A 80 0.74 -10.07 5.50
N GLU A 81 -0.28 -10.91 5.52
CA GLU A 81 -1.12 -11.18 4.36
C GLU A 81 -2.14 -10.05 4.10
N TYR A 82 -2.80 -9.55 5.15
CA TYR A 82 -3.96 -8.67 4.98
C TYR A 82 -3.71 -7.21 5.35
N ILE A 83 -2.71 -6.88 6.17
CA ILE A 83 -2.49 -5.52 6.66
C ILE A 83 -1.28 -4.86 5.98
N LEU A 84 -0.12 -5.53 5.96
CA LEU A 84 1.12 -4.95 5.43
C LEU A 84 1.02 -4.46 3.98
N PRO A 85 0.29 -5.13 3.06
CA PRO A 85 0.13 -4.62 1.70
C PRO A 85 -0.49 -3.22 1.62
N HIS A 86 -1.20 -2.80 2.67
CA HIS A 86 -1.85 -1.49 2.76
C HIS A 86 -1.05 -0.45 3.55
N LEU A 87 0.16 -0.78 4.01
CA LEU A 87 1.03 0.12 4.76
C LEU A 87 2.18 0.69 3.92
N ASP A 88 2.57 1.94 4.20
CA ASP A 88 3.85 2.50 3.75
C ASP A 88 4.89 2.38 4.87
N GLU A 89 5.45 1.19 5.03
CA GLU A 89 6.38 0.85 6.10
C GLU A 89 7.62 1.75 6.13
N VAL A 90 8.12 2.16 4.96
CA VAL A 90 9.28 3.07 4.87
C VAL A 90 8.95 4.43 5.47
N THR A 91 7.77 4.98 5.18
CA THR A 91 7.33 6.26 5.74
C THR A 91 7.01 6.13 7.23
N ILE A 92 6.40 5.03 7.67
CA ILE A 92 6.18 4.70 9.09
C ILE A 92 7.50 4.71 9.83
N ALA A 93 8.49 3.95 9.38
CA ALA A 93 9.82 3.87 9.99
C ALA A 93 10.54 5.23 10.01
N LYS A 94 10.49 5.96 8.90
CA LYS A 94 11.06 7.31 8.79
C LYS A 94 10.44 8.28 9.79
N LEU A 95 9.13 8.23 10.00
CA LEU A 95 8.44 9.07 10.98
C LEU A 95 8.79 8.68 12.41
N ALA A 96 8.90 7.39 12.73
CA ALA A 96 9.25 6.90 14.05
C ALA A 96 10.71 7.21 14.42
N LEU A 97 11.65 7.00 13.49
CA LEU A 97 13.07 7.26 13.71
C LEU A 97 13.40 8.77 13.66
N GLY A 98 12.54 9.56 13.01
CA GLY A 98 12.65 11.03 12.94
C GLY A 98 13.94 11.51 12.28
N LYS A 99 14.65 12.42 12.97
CA LYS A 99 15.91 13.00 12.45
C LYS A 99 17.01 11.95 12.24
N ASN A 100 17.03 10.91 13.08
CA ASN A 100 18.04 9.85 13.05
C ASN A 100 17.96 8.98 11.79
N TRP A 101 16.84 9.03 11.06
CA TRP A 101 16.69 8.34 9.77
C TRP A 101 17.75 8.73 8.75
N ARG A 102 18.22 9.99 8.75
CA ARG A 102 19.21 10.47 7.80
C ARG A 102 20.59 9.86 8.04
N ASP A 103 20.92 9.60 9.30
CA ASP A 103 22.22 9.13 9.74
C ASP A 103 22.37 7.61 9.68
N ALA A 104 21.24 6.87 9.55
CA ALA A 104 21.22 5.43 9.41
C ALA A 104 21.67 4.98 8.01
N SER A 105 22.46 3.89 7.93
CA SER A 105 22.80 3.23 6.66
C SER A 105 21.57 2.61 6.00
N ARG A 106 21.72 2.13 4.78
CA ARG A 106 20.65 1.41 4.07
C ARG A 106 20.28 0.12 4.81
N GLU A 107 21.27 -0.62 5.25
CA GLU A 107 21.12 -1.88 5.98
C GLU A 107 20.42 -1.65 7.31
N GLN A 108 20.85 -0.64 8.07
CA GLN A 108 20.24 -0.24 9.35
C GLN A 108 18.78 0.20 9.16
N LYS A 109 18.46 0.90 8.07
CA LYS A 109 17.06 1.26 7.75
C LYS A 109 16.18 0.04 7.50
N ILE A 110 16.69 -0.93 6.74
CA ILE A 110 15.95 -2.18 6.45
C ILE A 110 15.74 -2.96 7.76
N GLU A 111 16.79 -3.11 8.56
CA GLU A 111 16.74 -3.80 9.84
C GLU A 111 15.77 -3.10 10.80
N PHE A 112 15.83 -1.77 10.91
CA PHE A 112 14.90 -0.99 11.72
C PHE A 112 13.45 -1.18 11.31
N ILE A 113 13.14 -1.17 10.00
CA ILE A 113 11.78 -1.43 9.50
C ILE A 113 11.29 -2.79 10.00
N ASN A 114 12.10 -3.84 9.87
CA ASN A 114 11.73 -5.19 10.25
C ASN A 114 11.52 -5.32 11.78
N GLU A 115 12.46 -4.79 12.57
CA GLU A 115 12.38 -4.84 14.02
C GLU A 115 11.22 -4.00 14.57
N PHE A 116 10.98 -2.81 14.00
CA PHE A 116 9.86 -1.98 14.41
C PHE A 116 8.50 -2.59 14.04
N ARG A 117 8.39 -3.21 12.86
CA ARG A 117 7.21 -4.00 12.48
C ARG A 117 6.95 -5.10 13.51
N SER A 118 7.96 -5.90 13.83
CA SER A 118 7.86 -6.98 14.82
C SER A 118 7.43 -6.46 16.19
N LEU A 119 7.98 -5.33 16.64
CA LEU A 119 7.58 -4.68 17.88
C LEU A 119 6.10 -4.29 17.87
N LEU A 120 5.61 -3.69 16.77
CA LEU A 120 4.21 -3.28 16.65
C LEU A 120 3.27 -4.49 16.66
N ILE A 121 3.58 -5.53 15.89
CA ILE A 121 2.76 -6.76 15.84
C ILE A 121 2.72 -7.42 17.23
N ARG A 122 3.84 -7.55 17.91
CA ARG A 122 3.90 -8.13 19.25
C ARG A 122 3.17 -7.28 20.30
N THR A 123 3.23 -5.96 20.16
CA THR A 123 2.57 -5.05 21.12
C THR A 123 1.05 -5.05 20.94
N TYR A 124 0.58 -5.06 19.71
CA TYR A 124 -0.85 -4.86 19.41
C TYR A 124 -1.56 -6.11 18.86
N GLY A 125 -0.80 -7.16 18.52
CA GLY A 125 -1.36 -8.38 17.93
C GLY A 125 -2.37 -9.08 18.80
N LYS A 126 -2.16 -9.10 20.13
CA LYS A 126 -3.15 -9.64 21.08
C LYS A 126 -4.48 -8.88 21.00
N SER A 127 -4.43 -7.54 21.04
CA SER A 127 -5.64 -6.72 20.91
C SER A 127 -6.33 -6.91 19.56
N LEU A 128 -5.55 -7.16 18.49
CA LEU A 128 -6.10 -7.49 17.18
C LEU A 128 -6.79 -8.86 17.19
N SER A 129 -6.19 -9.89 17.80
CA SER A 129 -6.79 -11.24 17.87
C SER A 129 -8.04 -11.30 18.77
N GLU A 130 -8.14 -10.41 19.73
CA GLU A 130 -9.31 -10.27 20.62
C GLU A 130 -10.45 -9.43 20.01
N PHE A 131 -10.19 -8.80 18.85
CA PHE A 131 -11.20 -8.03 18.13
C PHE A 131 -12.30 -8.97 17.61
N SER A 132 -13.54 -8.76 18.04
CA SER A 132 -14.61 -9.74 17.71
C SER A 132 -15.93 -9.10 17.33
N ASP A 133 -16.52 -8.33 18.24
CA ASP A 133 -17.90 -7.86 18.13
C ASP A 133 -17.99 -6.33 18.03
N GLN A 134 -16.82 -5.68 17.93
CA GLN A 134 -16.74 -4.25 17.72
C GLN A 134 -17.13 -3.93 16.27
N GLU A 135 -17.82 -2.84 16.09
CA GLU A 135 -18.16 -2.27 14.79
C GLU A 135 -17.24 -1.09 14.51
N ILE A 136 -16.75 -0.98 13.27
CA ILE A 136 -15.97 0.16 12.83
C ILE A 136 -16.82 1.01 11.88
N ASN A 137 -17.11 2.23 12.31
CA ASN A 137 -17.84 3.20 11.51
C ASN A 137 -16.84 4.15 10.84
N TYR A 138 -16.73 4.07 9.50
CA TYR A 138 -15.86 4.94 8.71
C TYR A 138 -16.62 6.18 8.25
N PHE A 139 -16.02 7.36 8.41
CA PHE A 139 -16.57 8.60 7.91
C PHE A 139 -16.13 8.85 6.47
N PRO A 140 -17.05 9.27 5.58
CA PRO A 140 -16.73 9.57 4.19
C PRO A 140 -15.63 10.65 4.08
N VAL A 141 -14.66 10.41 3.19
CA VAL A 141 -13.60 11.37 2.92
C VAL A 141 -14.02 12.28 1.76
N LYS A 142 -13.91 13.59 1.96
CA LYS A 142 -14.02 14.56 0.86
C LYS A 142 -12.60 14.80 0.34
N MET A 143 -12.38 14.53 -0.93
CA MET A 143 -11.10 14.73 -1.59
C MET A 143 -11.24 15.72 -2.74
N GLU A 144 -10.22 16.55 -2.92
CA GLU A 144 -10.08 17.37 -4.10
C GLU A 144 -9.39 16.57 -5.23
N ALA A 145 -9.63 16.97 -6.49
CA ALA A 145 -8.99 16.29 -7.61
C ALA A 145 -7.46 16.44 -7.53
N GLY A 146 -6.74 15.29 -7.59
CA GLY A 146 -5.28 15.25 -7.50
C GLY A 146 -4.72 15.25 -6.06
N GLU A 147 -5.55 15.12 -5.05
CA GLU A 147 -5.09 15.02 -3.67
C GLU A 147 -4.44 13.65 -3.43
N GLU A 148 -3.15 13.66 -3.08
CA GLU A 148 -2.34 12.45 -2.86
C GLU A 148 -2.18 12.09 -1.37
N LYS A 149 -2.74 12.88 -0.46
CA LYS A 149 -2.65 12.65 0.99
C LYS A 149 -3.96 13.01 1.65
N VAL A 150 -4.46 12.11 2.48
CA VAL A 150 -5.73 12.33 3.19
C VAL A 150 -5.63 11.84 4.63
N VAL A 151 -6.59 12.27 5.44
CA VAL A 151 -6.86 11.71 6.76
C VAL A 151 -8.24 11.09 6.71
N VAL A 152 -8.30 9.77 6.77
CA VAL A 152 -9.56 9.05 6.99
C VAL A 152 -9.82 8.98 8.48
N LYS A 153 -11.06 9.19 8.87
CA LYS A 153 -11.50 9.07 10.26
C LYS A 153 -12.48 7.91 10.39
N SER A 154 -12.40 7.23 11.52
CA SER A 154 -13.38 6.23 11.94
C SER A 154 -13.58 6.29 13.44
N GLU A 155 -14.57 5.56 13.90
CA GLU A 155 -14.77 5.26 15.32
C GLU A 155 -14.99 3.76 15.50
N VAL A 156 -14.41 3.21 16.55
CA VAL A 156 -14.63 1.82 16.95
C VAL A 156 -15.69 1.83 18.04
N LEU A 157 -16.84 1.23 17.72
CA LEU A 157 -17.95 1.08 18.66
C LEU A 157 -17.71 -0.17 19.49
N GLN A 158 -17.80 -0.03 20.82
CA GLN A 158 -17.64 -1.15 21.75
C GLN A 158 -18.85 -1.27 22.67
N PRO A 159 -19.31 -2.49 22.97
CA PRO A 159 -20.44 -2.69 23.88
C PRO A 159 -20.17 -2.09 25.26
N GLY A 160 -21.04 -1.18 25.71
CA GLY A 160 -21.00 -0.61 27.06
C GLY A 160 -19.92 0.45 27.31
N GLY A 161 -19.18 0.88 26.27
CA GLY A 161 -18.16 1.93 26.37
C GLY A 161 -18.36 3.07 25.37
N PRO A 162 -17.60 4.17 25.51
CA PRO A 162 -17.59 5.21 24.52
C PRO A 162 -16.96 4.74 23.22
N ALA A 163 -17.37 5.33 22.09
CA ALA A 163 -16.71 5.11 20.83
C ALA A 163 -15.26 5.61 20.86
N ILE A 164 -14.33 4.82 20.31
CA ILE A 164 -12.91 5.17 20.25
C ILE A 164 -12.63 5.81 18.90
N PRO A 165 -12.25 7.09 18.84
CA PRO A 165 -11.91 7.74 17.59
C PRO A 165 -10.56 7.23 17.04
N VAL A 166 -10.55 6.89 15.74
CA VAL A 166 -9.35 6.43 15.03
C VAL A 166 -9.16 7.28 13.79
N SER A 167 -7.92 7.68 13.53
CA SER A 167 -7.55 8.44 12.34
C SER A 167 -6.40 7.78 11.61
N TYR A 168 -6.54 7.65 10.29
CA TYR A 168 -5.54 7.04 9.40
C TYR A 168 -4.97 8.12 8.50
N ARG A 169 -3.67 8.39 8.59
CA ARG A 169 -2.98 9.23 7.63
C ARG A 169 -2.54 8.38 6.45
N MET A 170 -3.02 8.73 5.28
CA MET A 170 -2.82 7.94 4.07
C MET A 170 -2.20 8.76 2.96
N ARG A 171 -1.53 8.09 2.04
CA ARG A 171 -1.00 8.68 0.83
C ARG A 171 -1.10 7.71 -0.34
N ILE A 172 -1.11 8.24 -1.55
CA ILE A 172 -0.94 7.44 -2.76
C ILE A 172 0.54 7.05 -2.88
N LYS A 173 0.79 5.77 -3.09
CA LYS A 173 2.09 5.20 -3.40
C LYS A 173 1.88 3.90 -4.19
N ASP A 174 2.64 3.74 -5.28
CA ASP A 174 2.53 2.60 -6.18
C ASP A 174 1.07 2.39 -6.65
N ASP A 175 0.43 3.49 -7.08
CA ASP A 175 -0.96 3.57 -7.57
C ASP A 175 -2.02 3.03 -6.58
N ALA A 176 -1.75 3.08 -5.29
CA ALA A 176 -2.68 2.67 -4.25
C ALA A 176 -2.59 3.56 -2.99
N TRP A 177 -3.69 3.65 -2.25
CA TRP A 177 -3.66 4.27 -0.93
C TRP A 177 -2.88 3.40 0.05
N LYS A 178 -1.95 4.01 0.79
CA LYS A 178 -1.16 3.38 1.85
C LYS A 178 -1.26 4.17 3.13
N VAL A 179 -1.50 3.49 4.24
CA VAL A 179 -1.47 4.07 5.57
C VAL A 179 -0.01 4.27 6.00
N TYR A 180 0.32 5.46 6.48
CA TYR A 180 1.65 5.75 7.02
C TYR A 180 1.65 6.25 8.47
N ASP A 181 0.49 6.45 9.06
CA ASP A 181 0.32 6.71 10.50
C ASP A 181 -1.11 6.38 10.92
N LEU A 182 -1.25 5.91 12.15
CA LEU A 182 -2.51 5.59 12.81
C LEU A 182 -2.54 6.31 14.15
N SER A 183 -3.62 7.04 14.41
CA SER A 183 -3.86 7.67 15.71
C SER A 183 -5.10 7.07 16.36
N ILE A 184 -4.98 6.67 17.62
CA ILE A 184 -6.08 6.18 18.46
C ILE A 184 -6.28 7.18 19.57
N ASP A 185 -7.49 7.68 19.75
CA ASP A 185 -7.83 8.72 20.72
C ASP A 185 -6.87 9.94 20.66
N GLY A 186 -6.55 10.35 19.42
CA GLY A 186 -5.66 11.49 19.15
C GLY A 186 -4.16 11.21 19.31
N VAL A 187 -3.76 10.02 19.79
CA VAL A 187 -2.35 9.63 19.98
C VAL A 187 -1.85 8.85 18.77
N SER A 188 -0.87 9.41 18.05
CA SER A 188 -0.23 8.71 16.93
C SER A 188 0.62 7.54 17.44
N LEU A 189 0.34 6.33 16.93
CA LEU A 189 1.12 5.12 17.27
C LEU A 189 2.57 5.26 16.81
N VAL A 190 2.78 5.83 15.63
CA VAL A 190 4.12 5.93 15.03
C VAL A 190 4.98 6.96 15.79
N THR A 191 4.42 8.14 16.04
CA THR A 191 5.20 9.21 16.67
C THR A 191 5.36 9.04 18.17
N SER A 192 4.55 8.22 18.84
CA SER A 192 4.69 7.88 20.25
C SER A 192 6.03 7.18 20.55
N TYR A 193 6.55 6.40 19.60
CA TYR A 193 7.85 5.74 19.74
C TYR A 193 9.06 6.66 19.54
N ARG A 194 8.86 7.83 18.90
CA ARG A 194 9.97 8.72 18.53
C ARG A 194 10.85 9.13 19.71
N GLY A 195 10.22 9.47 20.84
CA GLY A 195 10.96 9.85 22.06
C GLY A 195 11.87 8.74 22.58
N THR A 196 11.33 7.52 22.67
CA THR A 196 12.08 6.33 23.09
C THR A 196 13.21 6.03 22.12
N PHE A 197 12.96 6.04 20.82
CA PHE A 197 13.98 5.74 19.82
C PHE A 197 15.08 6.80 19.78
N ASP A 198 14.74 8.09 19.89
CA ASP A 198 15.73 9.17 20.00
C ASP A 198 16.61 9.00 21.25
N GLN A 199 16.02 8.55 22.36
CA GLN A 199 16.76 8.28 23.59
C GLN A 199 17.73 7.08 23.43
N GLU A 200 17.31 5.99 22.81
CA GLU A 200 18.15 4.81 22.58
C GLU A 200 19.29 5.12 21.59
N VAL A 201 18.99 5.91 20.54
CA VAL A 201 20.03 6.38 19.62
C VAL A 201 21.07 7.27 20.32
N ARG A 202 20.66 8.12 21.27
CA ARG A 202 21.63 8.93 22.05
C ARG A 202 22.54 8.08 22.94
N LYS A 203 22.05 6.92 23.43
CA LYS A 203 22.83 6.02 24.30
C LYS A 203 23.86 5.20 23.53
N GLY A 204 23.48 4.67 22.36
CA GLY A 204 24.31 3.70 21.68
C GLY A 204 24.27 3.77 20.14
N GLY A 205 23.90 4.93 19.58
CA GLY A 205 23.74 5.07 18.12
C GLY A 205 22.59 4.24 17.56
N ILE A 206 22.53 4.13 16.24
CA ILE A 206 21.52 3.30 15.55
C ILE A 206 21.67 1.82 15.95
N GLU A 207 22.90 1.34 16.11
CA GLU A 207 23.18 -0.04 16.57
C GLU A 207 22.59 -0.32 17.96
N GLY A 208 22.69 0.64 18.89
CA GLY A 208 22.10 0.53 20.23
C GLY A 208 20.57 0.43 20.16
N LEU A 209 19.93 1.22 19.28
CA LEU A 209 18.49 1.13 19.05
C LEU A 209 18.11 -0.22 18.43
N LEU A 210 18.84 -0.70 17.42
CA LEU A 210 18.57 -2.00 16.81
C LEU A 210 18.68 -3.14 17.81
N LYS A 211 19.71 -3.11 18.66
CA LYS A 211 19.87 -4.06 19.77
C LYS A 211 18.67 -3.98 20.74
N TYR A 212 18.28 -2.78 21.15
CA TYR A 212 17.12 -2.58 22.02
C TYR A 212 15.83 -3.18 21.43
N LEU A 213 15.59 -2.98 20.13
CA LEU A 213 14.41 -3.54 19.45
C LEU A 213 14.45 -5.08 19.41
N LYS A 214 15.60 -5.67 19.07
CA LYS A 214 15.80 -7.14 19.08
C LYS A 214 15.55 -7.73 20.47
N ASP A 215 16.11 -7.11 21.51
CA ASP A 215 15.93 -7.54 22.89
C ASP A 215 14.42 -7.46 23.28
N LYS A 216 13.70 -6.41 22.88
CA LYS A 216 12.27 -6.29 23.11
C LYS A 216 11.45 -7.36 22.36
N ASN A 217 11.84 -7.64 21.14
CA ASN A 217 11.18 -8.65 20.31
C ASN A 217 11.43 -10.08 20.81
N THR A 218 12.57 -10.36 21.41
CA THR A 218 12.91 -11.67 21.95
C THR A 218 12.31 -11.89 23.34
N ASN A 219 12.40 -10.92 24.25
CA ASN A 219 12.04 -11.09 25.66
C ASN A 219 10.52 -11.17 25.93
N LYS A 220 9.65 -10.70 25.01
CA LYS A 220 8.20 -10.86 25.14
C LYS A 220 7.65 -12.22 24.64
N ALA A 221 8.49 -13.06 24.06
CA ALA A 221 8.09 -14.41 23.66
C ALA A 221 7.99 -15.39 24.87
N THR A 222 8.35 -14.95 26.09
CA THR A 222 8.46 -15.79 27.30
C THR A 222 7.51 -15.39 28.44
N SER A 223 6.50 -14.53 28.18
CA SER A 223 5.54 -14.11 29.23
C SER A 223 4.10 -14.31 28.83
#